data_dff3ff62be7f52c03547ead39e589521
#
_entry.id   dff3ff62be7f52c03547ead39e589521
#
_cell.length_a   1.000
_cell.length_b   1.000
_cell.length_c   1.000
_cell.angle_alpha   90.00
_cell.angle_beta   90.00
_cell.angle_gamma   90.00
#
_symmetry.space_group_name_H-M   'P 1'
#
loop_
_entity.id
_entity.type
_entity.pdbx_description
1 polymer ?
#
loop_
_entity_poly.entity_id
_entity_poly.type
_entity_poly.pdbx_seq_one_letter_code
_entity_poly.pdbx_strand_id
1 'polypeptide(L)'
;MTQEYHTLRNNISMLGRFLGETINDAQGADILELIENIRKLSRNSRAGDDKARQELLDTLGSISNDNIIPVARAFSQFLNLTNIAEQYQTISREHSLAQSSSQSLSELFKRLKEQNASVEDVHKTVEKLLIELVLTAHPTETTRRSLIHKHIEINKCLSKLEHHDLTEKERNIIERLLLRLIAEAWHTNEIRTVRPTPFDEAKWGFAMLENSLWQAVPEFLRQLNETAREFLGYDLPVGLKPVRISSWMGGDRDGNPFVTAQITKKVLYFARWKAADLFLQDISKLADELSMVKCSDEFRAKYGEHLEPYRFVVKNLRNQLTATLALSLIHI
;
A
#
# COMPACT_ATOMS: atom_id res chain seq x y z
N MET A 1 20.65 -22.70 4.06
CA MET A 1 19.62 -21.93 3.36
C MET A 1 18.40 -21.96 4.25
N THR A 2 17.94 -20.80 4.72
CA THR A 2 16.86 -20.69 5.69
C THR A 2 15.51 -21.05 5.05
N GLN A 3 14.54 -21.49 5.85
CA GLN A 3 13.18 -21.83 5.43
C GLN A 3 12.52 -20.67 4.65
N GLU A 4 12.87 -19.44 5.01
CA GLU A 4 12.45 -18.20 4.37
C GLU A 4 12.86 -18.10 2.88
N TYR A 5 14.07 -18.51 2.53
CA TYR A 5 14.53 -18.52 1.14
C TYR A 5 13.74 -19.52 0.29
N HIS A 6 13.31 -20.63 0.90
CA HIS A 6 12.45 -21.61 0.23
C HIS A 6 11.05 -21.03 -0.06
N THR A 7 10.47 -20.30 0.89
CA THR A 7 9.14 -19.67 0.71
C THR A 7 9.17 -18.64 -0.42
N LEU A 8 10.15 -17.73 -0.42
CA LEU A 8 10.32 -16.74 -1.50
C LEU A 8 10.43 -17.40 -2.88
N ARG A 9 11.34 -18.39 -2.97
CA ARG A 9 11.54 -19.14 -4.22
C ARG A 9 10.28 -19.85 -4.70
N ASN A 10 9.51 -20.43 -3.78
CA ASN A 10 8.25 -21.09 -4.10
C ASN A 10 7.19 -20.09 -4.60
N ASN A 11 7.08 -18.94 -3.95
CA ASN A 11 6.18 -17.87 -4.37
C ASN A 11 6.54 -17.34 -5.76
N ILE A 12 7.82 -17.02 -6.02
CA ILE A 12 8.28 -16.59 -7.36
C ILE A 12 8.02 -17.67 -8.40
N SER A 13 8.28 -18.94 -8.09
CA SER A 13 8.04 -20.06 -9.01
C SER A 13 6.56 -20.23 -9.33
N MET A 14 5.69 -20.13 -8.33
CA MET A 14 4.24 -20.22 -8.50
C MET A 14 3.70 -19.06 -9.35
N LEU A 15 4.08 -17.82 -9.03
CA LEU A 15 3.66 -16.64 -9.80
C LEU A 15 4.18 -16.68 -11.23
N GLY A 16 5.42 -17.15 -11.42
CA GLY A 16 6.02 -17.34 -12.75
C GLY A 16 5.29 -18.42 -13.58
N ARG A 17 4.84 -19.51 -12.95
CA ARG A 17 4.03 -20.54 -13.61
C ARG A 17 2.68 -19.97 -14.07
N PHE A 18 1.97 -19.24 -13.20
CA PHE A 18 0.70 -18.60 -13.56
C PHE A 18 0.84 -17.56 -14.66
N LEU A 19 1.95 -16.81 -14.67
CA LEU A 19 2.26 -15.90 -15.77
C LEU A 19 2.52 -16.68 -17.07
N GLY A 20 3.26 -17.81 -17.02
CA GLY A 20 3.50 -18.68 -18.17
C GLY A 20 2.19 -19.27 -18.74
N GLU A 21 1.29 -19.76 -17.90
CA GLU A 21 -0.04 -20.21 -18.30
C GLU A 21 -0.82 -19.08 -19.00
N THR A 22 -0.82 -17.89 -18.41
CA THR A 22 -1.47 -16.70 -18.99
C THR A 22 -0.90 -16.32 -20.36
N ILE A 23 0.42 -16.35 -20.51
CA ILE A 23 1.09 -16.04 -21.80
C ILE A 23 0.74 -17.07 -22.84
N ASN A 24 0.77 -18.36 -22.48
CA ASN A 24 0.40 -19.45 -23.38
C ASN A 24 -1.03 -19.28 -23.90
N ASP A 25 -1.96 -18.98 -23.01
CA ASP A 25 -3.39 -18.82 -23.37
C ASP A 25 -3.62 -17.56 -24.24
N ALA A 26 -2.87 -16.48 -23.97
CA ALA A 26 -3.07 -15.21 -24.63
C ALA A 26 -2.29 -15.05 -25.96
N GLN A 27 -1.11 -15.66 -26.07
CA GLN A 27 -0.15 -15.44 -27.18
C GLN A 27 0.25 -16.74 -27.89
N GLY A 28 -0.07 -17.90 -27.33
CA GLY A 28 0.29 -19.21 -27.87
C GLY A 28 1.63 -19.75 -27.37
N ALA A 29 1.87 -21.03 -27.63
CA ALA A 29 3.03 -21.76 -27.15
C ALA A 29 4.35 -21.23 -27.71
N ASP A 30 4.37 -20.77 -28.96
CA ASP A 30 5.58 -20.28 -29.63
C ASP A 30 6.18 -19.06 -28.94
N ILE A 31 5.34 -18.12 -28.48
CA ILE A 31 5.77 -16.94 -27.75
C ILE A 31 6.28 -17.31 -26.35
N LEU A 32 5.61 -18.23 -25.68
CA LEU A 32 6.07 -18.73 -24.38
C LEU A 32 7.43 -19.40 -24.51
N GLU A 33 7.64 -20.24 -25.54
CA GLU A 33 8.92 -20.90 -25.81
C GLU A 33 10.04 -19.88 -26.09
N LEU A 34 9.76 -18.85 -26.90
CA LEU A 34 10.69 -17.74 -27.15
C LEU A 34 11.10 -17.04 -25.86
N ILE A 35 10.13 -16.69 -24.98
CA ILE A 35 10.39 -16.03 -23.69
C ILE A 35 11.25 -16.93 -22.78
N GLU A 36 10.92 -18.23 -22.69
CA GLU A 36 11.68 -19.18 -21.89
C GLU A 36 13.10 -19.38 -22.43
N ASN A 37 13.29 -19.39 -23.75
CA ASN A 37 14.61 -19.44 -24.37
C ASN A 37 15.45 -18.21 -24.02
N ILE A 38 14.90 -17.00 -24.18
CA ILE A 38 15.56 -15.74 -23.81
C ILE A 38 15.94 -15.76 -22.33
N ARG A 39 15.04 -16.22 -21.45
CA ARG A 39 15.29 -16.33 -20.00
C ARG A 39 16.47 -17.26 -19.70
N LYS A 40 16.51 -18.44 -20.33
CA LYS A 40 17.59 -19.41 -20.18
C LYS A 40 18.94 -18.88 -20.69
N LEU A 41 18.95 -18.32 -21.87
CA LEU A 41 20.16 -17.72 -22.48
C LEU A 41 20.67 -16.54 -21.62
N SER A 42 19.79 -15.66 -21.15
CA SER A 42 20.15 -14.55 -20.28
C SER A 42 20.78 -15.03 -18.96
N ARG A 43 20.26 -16.10 -18.36
CA ARG A 43 20.83 -16.67 -17.14
C ARG A 43 22.22 -17.27 -17.39
N ASN A 44 22.38 -18.02 -18.46
CA ASN A 44 23.67 -18.66 -18.80
C ASN A 44 24.72 -17.61 -19.17
N SER A 45 24.34 -16.59 -19.93
CA SER A 45 25.22 -15.46 -20.28
C SER A 45 25.73 -14.74 -19.01
N ARG A 46 24.85 -14.50 -18.01
CA ARG A 46 25.26 -13.92 -16.72
C ARG A 46 26.18 -14.84 -15.89
N ALA A 47 26.12 -16.14 -16.13
CA ALA A 47 27.02 -17.12 -15.50
C ALA A 47 28.40 -17.20 -16.22
N GLY A 48 28.62 -16.38 -17.27
CA GLY A 48 29.90 -16.30 -18.00
C GLY A 48 29.95 -17.16 -19.27
N ASP A 49 28.83 -17.65 -19.77
CA ASP A 49 28.78 -18.41 -21.02
C ASP A 49 28.69 -17.44 -22.23
N ASP A 50 29.83 -17.27 -22.92
CA ASP A 50 29.94 -16.40 -24.09
C ASP A 50 29.11 -16.89 -25.29
N LYS A 51 28.94 -18.21 -25.45
CA LYS A 51 28.06 -18.76 -26.49
C LYS A 51 26.61 -18.39 -26.25
N ALA A 52 26.14 -18.59 -25.02
CA ALA A 52 24.79 -18.19 -24.63
C ALA A 52 24.57 -16.69 -24.77
N ARG A 53 25.62 -15.88 -24.55
CA ARG A 53 25.57 -14.42 -24.81
C ARG A 53 25.35 -14.10 -26.28
N GLN A 54 26.10 -14.75 -27.17
CA GLN A 54 25.96 -14.52 -28.62
C GLN A 54 24.58 -14.98 -29.11
N GLU A 55 24.15 -16.19 -28.72
CA GLU A 55 22.83 -16.72 -29.06
C GLU A 55 21.70 -15.83 -28.52
N LEU A 56 21.85 -15.23 -27.34
CA LEU A 56 20.89 -14.26 -26.79
C LEU A 56 20.78 -13.02 -27.69
N LEU A 57 21.91 -12.45 -28.13
CA LEU A 57 21.94 -11.28 -29.02
C LEU A 57 21.29 -11.58 -30.37
N ASP A 58 21.61 -12.74 -30.95
CA ASP A 58 21.04 -13.18 -32.24
C ASP A 58 19.53 -13.44 -32.12
N THR A 59 19.09 -14.07 -31.00
CA THR A 59 17.67 -14.29 -30.71
C THR A 59 16.93 -12.96 -30.56
N LEU A 60 17.45 -12.01 -29.76
CA LEU A 60 16.84 -10.70 -29.58
C LEU A 60 16.80 -9.88 -30.88
N GLY A 61 17.85 -9.97 -31.72
CA GLY A 61 17.90 -9.30 -33.00
C GLY A 61 16.94 -9.88 -34.05
N SER A 62 16.50 -11.11 -33.89
CA SER A 62 15.57 -11.80 -34.80
C SER A 62 14.09 -11.70 -34.40
N ILE A 63 13.76 -11.06 -33.24
CA ILE A 63 12.39 -10.89 -32.80
C ILE A 63 11.61 -10.04 -33.82
N SER A 64 10.48 -10.55 -34.29
CA SER A 64 9.58 -9.79 -35.15
C SER A 64 8.95 -8.59 -34.41
N ASN A 65 8.62 -7.54 -35.15
CA ASN A 65 7.99 -6.35 -34.58
C ASN A 65 6.71 -6.68 -33.78
N ASP A 66 5.95 -7.68 -34.20
CA ASP A 66 4.71 -8.09 -33.52
C ASP A 66 4.99 -8.76 -32.16
N ASN A 67 6.15 -9.39 -32.02
CA ASN A 67 6.52 -10.15 -30.82
C ASN A 67 7.31 -9.32 -29.78
N ILE A 68 7.85 -8.15 -30.16
CA ILE A 68 8.63 -7.29 -29.26
C ILE A 68 7.80 -6.89 -28.02
N ILE A 69 6.58 -6.43 -28.22
CA ILE A 69 5.70 -5.96 -27.12
C ILE A 69 5.30 -7.11 -26.20
N PRO A 70 4.83 -8.28 -26.69
CA PRO A 70 4.56 -9.44 -25.84
C PRO A 70 5.77 -9.89 -25.02
N VAL A 71 6.95 -9.98 -25.64
CA VAL A 71 8.20 -10.38 -24.97
C VAL A 71 8.59 -9.37 -23.87
N ALA A 72 8.61 -8.07 -24.20
CA ALA A 72 8.93 -7.02 -23.24
C ALA A 72 7.94 -7.01 -22.05
N ARG A 73 6.64 -7.16 -22.33
CA ARG A 73 5.59 -7.24 -21.33
C ARG A 73 5.77 -8.44 -20.40
N ALA A 74 6.14 -9.60 -20.92
CA ALA A 74 6.38 -10.80 -20.13
C ALA A 74 7.48 -10.58 -19.08
N PHE A 75 8.59 -9.97 -19.46
CA PHE A 75 9.68 -9.66 -18.53
C PHE A 75 9.28 -8.56 -17.53
N SER A 76 8.58 -7.52 -17.97
CA SER A 76 8.06 -6.46 -17.09
C SER A 76 7.13 -7.05 -16.02
N GLN A 77 6.15 -7.85 -16.43
CA GLN A 77 5.21 -8.51 -15.51
C GLN A 77 5.90 -9.49 -14.56
N PHE A 78 6.87 -10.29 -15.08
CA PHE A 78 7.63 -11.19 -14.22
C PHE A 78 8.42 -10.44 -13.15
N LEU A 79 9.06 -9.32 -13.49
CA LEU A 79 9.79 -8.48 -12.53
C LEU A 79 8.83 -7.87 -11.49
N ASN A 80 7.66 -7.39 -11.92
CA ASN A 80 6.65 -6.88 -11.00
C ASN A 80 6.18 -7.95 -10.01
N LEU A 81 5.89 -9.16 -10.48
CA LEU A 81 5.49 -10.29 -9.62
C LEU A 81 6.61 -10.71 -8.67
N THR A 82 7.86 -10.70 -9.13
CA THR A 82 9.03 -10.96 -8.28
C THR A 82 9.15 -9.91 -7.18
N ASN A 83 9.03 -8.63 -7.53
CA ASN A 83 9.05 -7.53 -6.57
C ASN A 83 7.93 -7.65 -5.52
N ILE A 84 6.73 -8.06 -5.93
CA ILE A 84 5.61 -8.30 -4.99
C ILE A 84 5.97 -9.43 -4.01
N ALA A 85 6.53 -10.53 -4.50
CA ALA A 85 6.93 -11.66 -3.66
C ALA A 85 8.07 -11.28 -2.69
N GLU A 86 9.05 -10.47 -3.14
CA GLU A 86 10.15 -9.97 -2.30
C GLU A 86 9.65 -8.98 -1.23
N GLN A 87 8.79 -8.04 -1.61
CA GLN A 87 8.15 -7.11 -0.66
C GLN A 87 7.34 -7.86 0.40
N TYR A 88 6.54 -8.84 -0.04
CA TYR A 88 5.78 -9.69 0.87
C TYR A 88 6.72 -10.40 1.87
N GLN A 89 7.78 -11.02 1.38
CA GLN A 89 8.75 -11.72 2.23
C GLN A 89 9.45 -10.78 3.21
N THR A 90 9.80 -9.57 2.77
CA THR A 90 10.43 -8.55 3.62
C THR A 90 9.50 -8.13 4.76
N ILE A 91 8.23 -7.85 4.44
CA ILE A 91 7.21 -7.48 5.44
C ILE A 91 6.93 -8.64 6.40
N SER A 92 6.77 -9.87 5.90
CA SER A 92 6.56 -11.07 6.74
C SER A 92 7.74 -11.30 7.68
N ARG A 93 8.95 -11.10 7.18
CA ARG A 93 10.19 -11.17 7.98
C ARG A 93 10.27 -10.07 9.03
N GLU A 94 9.95 -8.83 8.69
CA GLU A 94 9.91 -7.71 9.62
C GLU A 94 8.87 -7.94 10.72
N HIS A 95 7.69 -8.48 10.39
CA HIS A 95 6.70 -8.88 11.40
C HIS A 95 7.22 -9.98 12.34
N SER A 96 7.91 -10.97 11.82
CA SER A 96 8.51 -12.04 12.64
C SER A 96 9.72 -11.56 13.46
N LEU A 97 10.46 -10.57 12.96
CA LEU A 97 11.61 -9.95 13.63
C LEU A 97 11.24 -8.73 14.48
N ALA A 98 10.04 -8.15 14.31
CA ALA A 98 9.61 -6.96 15.05
C ALA A 98 9.61 -7.16 16.58
N GLN A 99 9.51 -8.41 17.03
CA GLN A 99 9.71 -8.76 18.44
C GLN A 99 11.18 -8.78 18.88
N SER A 100 12.13 -8.74 17.95
CA SER A 100 13.58 -8.88 18.24
C SER A 100 14.48 -7.86 17.53
N SER A 101 13.91 -6.92 16.74
CA SER A 101 14.73 -5.96 15.99
C SER A 101 15.18 -4.79 16.89
N SER A 102 16.47 -4.43 16.79
CA SER A 102 17.06 -3.27 17.49
C SER A 102 16.43 -1.91 17.10
N GLN A 103 15.52 -1.90 16.14
CA GLN A 103 14.82 -0.72 15.61
C GLN A 103 13.35 -0.68 16.03
N SER A 104 12.85 -1.66 16.80
CA SER A 104 11.48 -1.64 17.29
C SER A 104 11.26 -0.55 18.34
N LEU A 105 10.02 -0.05 18.46
CA LEU A 105 9.66 0.89 19.54
C LEU A 105 9.97 0.29 20.92
N SER A 106 9.65 -0.98 21.13
CA SER A 106 9.92 -1.67 22.39
C SER A 106 11.39 -1.69 22.73
N GLU A 107 12.27 -1.97 21.78
CA GLU A 107 13.72 -1.96 22.00
C GLU A 107 14.26 -0.54 22.23
N LEU A 108 13.70 0.47 21.58
CA LEU A 108 14.03 1.86 21.83
C LEU A 108 13.70 2.25 23.28
N PHE A 109 12.50 1.99 23.76
CA PHE A 109 12.10 2.31 25.13
C PHE A 109 12.86 1.48 26.15
N LYS A 110 13.20 0.23 25.86
CA LYS A 110 14.07 -0.60 26.68
C LYS A 110 15.45 0.04 26.86
N ARG A 111 16.10 0.48 25.76
CA ARG A 111 17.39 1.19 25.81
C ARG A 111 17.30 2.50 26.58
N LEU A 112 16.22 3.26 26.44
CA LEU A 112 15.99 4.47 27.25
C LEU A 112 15.94 4.14 28.74
N LYS A 113 15.29 3.03 29.12
CA LYS A 113 15.25 2.55 30.49
C LYS A 113 16.62 2.10 31.01
N GLU A 114 17.37 1.35 30.21
CA GLU A 114 18.73 0.91 30.54
C GLU A 114 19.71 2.09 30.71
N GLN A 115 19.51 3.15 29.96
CA GLN A 115 20.28 4.40 30.07
C GLN A 115 19.80 5.34 31.19
N ASN A 116 18.82 4.91 31.99
CA ASN A 116 18.20 5.73 33.04
C ASN A 116 17.66 7.07 32.51
N ALA A 117 17.09 7.10 31.30
CA ALA A 117 16.48 8.30 30.77
C ALA A 117 15.32 8.77 31.67
N SER A 118 15.24 10.08 31.91
CA SER A 118 14.17 10.66 32.72
C SER A 118 12.81 10.46 32.05
N VAL A 119 11.84 9.94 32.80
CA VAL A 119 10.44 9.76 32.34
C VAL A 119 9.85 11.11 31.84
N GLU A 120 10.16 12.20 32.57
CA GLU A 120 9.70 13.54 32.22
C GLU A 120 10.30 14.04 30.90
N ASP A 121 11.59 13.80 30.66
CA ASP A 121 12.24 14.21 29.42
C ASP A 121 11.77 13.38 28.22
N VAL A 122 11.56 12.08 28.42
CA VAL A 122 10.98 11.21 27.38
C VAL A 122 9.56 11.65 27.04
N HIS A 123 8.72 11.94 28.05
CA HIS A 123 7.38 12.44 27.85
C HIS A 123 7.37 13.76 27.05
N LYS A 124 8.15 14.76 27.48
CA LYS A 124 8.29 16.04 26.78
C LYS A 124 8.79 15.89 25.34
N THR A 125 9.68 14.91 25.10
CA THR A 125 10.20 14.63 23.77
C THR A 125 9.13 14.07 22.89
N VAL A 126 8.36 13.07 23.37
CA VAL A 126 7.25 12.45 22.63
C VAL A 126 6.14 13.46 22.34
N GLU A 127 5.81 14.34 23.31
CA GLU A 127 4.81 15.40 23.09
C GLU A 127 5.22 16.41 21.98
N LYS A 128 6.51 16.66 21.82
CA LYS A 128 7.06 17.58 20.82
C LYS A 128 7.42 16.89 19.50
N LEU A 129 7.30 15.55 19.46
CA LEU A 129 7.65 14.80 18.26
C LEU A 129 6.75 15.20 17.10
N LEU A 130 7.37 15.56 15.99
CA LEU A 130 6.69 15.82 14.73
C LEU A 130 7.50 15.20 13.59
N ILE A 131 6.96 14.17 13.00
CA ILE A 131 7.49 13.53 11.80
C ILE A 131 6.56 13.88 10.64
N GLU A 132 7.07 14.63 9.68
CA GLU A 132 6.30 15.03 8.51
C GLU A 132 6.65 14.15 7.32
N LEU A 133 5.66 13.36 6.87
CA LEU A 133 5.75 12.55 5.67
C LEU A 133 5.23 13.37 4.50
N VAL A 134 6.12 13.72 3.56
CA VAL A 134 5.76 14.55 2.40
C VAL A 134 5.61 13.68 1.17
N LEU A 135 4.40 13.63 0.61
CA LEU A 135 4.12 12.97 -0.65
C LEU A 135 4.57 13.86 -1.81
N THR A 136 5.44 13.32 -2.66
CA THR A 136 5.92 13.98 -3.87
C THR A 136 5.38 13.32 -5.11
N ALA A 137 5.14 14.09 -6.17
CA ALA A 137 4.80 13.54 -7.48
C ALA A 137 6.07 13.08 -8.19
N HIS A 138 6.08 11.85 -8.70
CA HIS A 138 7.11 11.39 -9.61
C HIS A 138 6.54 11.41 -11.03
N PRO A 139 7.03 12.28 -11.94
CA PRO A 139 6.50 12.38 -13.31
C PRO A 139 6.62 11.09 -14.12
N THR A 140 7.49 10.18 -13.67
CA THR A 140 7.73 8.87 -14.29
C THR A 140 6.80 7.77 -13.78
N GLU A 141 6.02 8.00 -12.73
CA GLU A 141 5.10 6.99 -12.21
C GLU A 141 3.84 6.93 -13.05
N THR A 142 3.89 6.06 -14.08
CA THR A 142 2.82 5.90 -15.07
C THR A 142 1.91 4.72 -14.77
N THR A 143 2.15 3.97 -13.68
CA THR A 143 1.41 2.75 -13.34
C THR A 143 -0.09 3.03 -13.17
N ARG A 144 -0.95 2.25 -13.79
CA ARG A 144 -2.40 2.41 -13.67
C ARG A 144 -2.89 2.00 -12.28
N ARG A 145 -3.84 2.76 -11.72
CA ARG A 145 -4.48 2.43 -10.43
C ARG A 145 -5.02 0.99 -10.40
N SER A 146 -5.55 0.51 -11.51
CA SER A 146 -6.05 -0.87 -11.65
C SER A 146 -4.94 -1.91 -11.49
N LEU A 147 -3.71 -1.63 -11.93
CA LEU A 147 -2.56 -2.51 -11.74
C LEU A 147 -2.10 -2.50 -10.28
N ILE A 148 -2.01 -1.33 -9.66
CA ILE A 148 -1.68 -1.22 -8.23
C ILE A 148 -2.67 -2.03 -7.38
N HIS A 149 -3.98 -1.91 -7.66
CA HIS A 149 -5.00 -2.71 -6.96
C HIS A 149 -4.77 -4.22 -7.14
N LYS A 150 -4.45 -4.67 -8.36
CA LYS A 150 -4.13 -6.08 -8.62
C LYS A 150 -2.88 -6.54 -7.85
N HIS A 151 -1.83 -5.71 -7.80
CA HIS A 151 -0.62 -6.00 -7.04
C HIS A 151 -0.90 -6.14 -5.54
N ILE A 152 -1.74 -5.26 -4.97
CA ILE A 152 -2.20 -5.35 -3.57
C ILE A 152 -2.97 -6.66 -3.33
N GLU A 153 -3.89 -7.03 -4.23
CA GLU A 153 -4.66 -8.27 -4.09
C GLU A 153 -3.78 -9.52 -4.25
N ILE A 154 -2.78 -9.50 -5.14
CA ILE A 154 -1.78 -10.58 -5.24
C ILE A 154 -1.01 -10.73 -3.92
N ASN A 155 -0.57 -9.62 -3.32
CA ASN A 155 0.10 -9.62 -2.02
C ASN A 155 -0.78 -10.23 -0.92
N LYS A 156 -2.07 -9.85 -0.85
CA LYS A 156 -3.04 -10.46 0.08
C LYS A 156 -3.25 -11.96 -0.15
N CYS A 157 -3.21 -12.40 -1.40
CA CYS A 157 -3.29 -13.84 -1.73
C CYS A 157 -2.05 -14.59 -1.22
N LEU A 158 -0.85 -14.04 -1.40
CA LEU A 158 0.38 -14.64 -0.86
C LEU A 158 0.32 -14.76 0.67
N SER A 159 -0.15 -13.70 1.35
CA SER A 159 -0.35 -13.72 2.80
C SER A 159 -1.30 -14.83 3.25
N LYS A 160 -2.42 -15.01 2.55
CA LYS A 160 -3.38 -16.08 2.86
C LYS A 160 -2.79 -17.47 2.62
N LEU A 161 -2.00 -17.66 1.55
CA LEU A 161 -1.38 -18.96 1.23
C LEU A 161 -0.34 -19.42 2.25
N GLU A 162 0.22 -18.51 3.04
CA GLU A 162 1.21 -18.84 4.07
C GLU A 162 0.56 -19.40 5.35
N HIS A 163 -0.76 -19.25 5.53
CA HIS A 163 -1.46 -19.87 6.66
C HIS A 163 -1.44 -21.40 6.55
N HIS A 164 -0.96 -22.04 7.62
CA HIS A 164 -0.80 -23.50 7.68
C HIS A 164 -2.11 -24.29 7.73
N ASP A 165 -3.22 -23.65 8.12
CA ASP A 165 -4.51 -24.28 8.36
C ASP A 165 -5.44 -24.28 7.13
N LEU A 166 -4.93 -23.91 5.95
CA LEU A 166 -5.72 -23.90 4.73
C LEU A 166 -6.08 -25.31 4.27
N THR A 167 -7.36 -25.55 4.04
CA THR A 167 -7.83 -26.74 3.32
C THR A 167 -7.38 -26.69 1.86
N GLU A 168 -7.26 -27.84 1.21
CA GLU A 168 -6.94 -27.92 -0.22
C GLU A 168 -7.92 -27.11 -1.09
N LYS A 169 -9.20 -27.12 -0.71
CA LYS A 169 -10.24 -26.35 -1.41
C LYS A 169 -10.00 -24.84 -1.31
N GLU A 170 -9.65 -24.34 -0.14
CA GLU A 170 -9.35 -22.93 0.07
C GLU A 170 -8.07 -22.51 -0.68
N ARG A 171 -7.04 -23.33 -0.64
CA ARG A 171 -5.81 -23.11 -1.42
C ARG A 171 -6.12 -23.00 -2.91
N ASN A 172 -6.88 -23.91 -3.46
CA ASN A 172 -7.28 -23.90 -4.87
C ASN A 172 -8.10 -22.65 -5.25
N ILE A 173 -8.93 -22.13 -4.34
CA ILE A 173 -9.68 -20.88 -4.57
C ILE A 173 -8.72 -19.70 -4.67
N ILE A 174 -7.72 -19.60 -3.77
CA ILE A 174 -6.73 -18.52 -3.76
C ILE A 174 -5.84 -18.61 -5.01
N GLU A 175 -5.39 -19.78 -5.40
CA GLU A 175 -4.57 -19.98 -6.61
C GLU A 175 -5.32 -19.58 -7.89
N ARG A 176 -6.61 -19.92 -8.01
CA ARG A 176 -7.46 -19.46 -9.12
C ARG A 176 -7.63 -17.95 -9.13
N LEU A 177 -7.75 -17.33 -7.96
CA LEU A 177 -7.79 -15.87 -7.85
C LEU A 177 -6.48 -15.24 -8.30
N LEU A 178 -5.33 -15.81 -7.91
CA LEU A 178 -4.01 -15.37 -8.37
C LEU A 178 -3.87 -15.46 -9.88
N LEU A 179 -4.22 -16.59 -10.48
CA LEU A 179 -4.18 -16.77 -11.93
C LEU A 179 -5.04 -15.70 -12.63
N ARG A 180 -6.25 -15.47 -12.14
CA ARG A 180 -7.14 -14.44 -12.68
C ARG A 180 -6.53 -13.04 -12.56
N LEU A 181 -5.96 -12.66 -11.42
CA LEU A 181 -5.35 -11.35 -11.21
C LEU A 181 -4.15 -11.12 -12.14
N ILE A 182 -3.34 -12.16 -12.36
CA ILE A 182 -2.19 -12.13 -13.27
C ILE A 182 -2.68 -12.00 -14.73
N ALA A 183 -3.71 -12.76 -15.12
CA ALA A 183 -4.30 -12.65 -16.45
C ALA A 183 -4.92 -11.26 -16.69
N GLU A 184 -5.63 -10.71 -15.71
CA GLU A 184 -6.15 -9.36 -15.77
C GLU A 184 -5.03 -8.29 -15.87
N ALA A 185 -3.89 -8.49 -15.16
CA ALA A 185 -2.73 -7.61 -15.26
C ALA A 185 -2.11 -7.70 -16.65
N TRP A 186 -1.93 -8.90 -17.20
CA TRP A 186 -1.43 -9.14 -18.54
C TRP A 186 -2.22 -8.41 -19.62
N HIS A 187 -3.56 -8.44 -19.54
CA HIS A 187 -4.46 -7.78 -20.48
C HIS A 187 -4.67 -6.29 -20.20
N THR A 188 -4.12 -5.76 -19.10
CA THR A 188 -4.20 -4.33 -18.81
C THR A 188 -3.14 -3.57 -19.60
N ASN A 189 -3.55 -2.53 -20.33
CA ASN A 189 -2.60 -1.68 -21.05
C ASN A 189 -1.79 -0.84 -20.04
N GLU A 190 -0.48 -1.11 -19.92
CA GLU A 190 0.45 -0.39 -19.05
C GLU A 190 0.80 0.99 -19.60
N ILE A 191 0.82 1.12 -20.93
CA ILE A 191 1.21 2.37 -21.60
C ILE A 191 0.03 3.34 -21.57
N ARG A 192 0.25 4.52 -20.99
CA ARG A 192 -0.73 5.61 -21.08
C ARG A 192 -0.50 6.39 -22.37
N THR A 193 -1.55 6.52 -23.15
CA THR A 193 -1.56 7.34 -24.37
C THR A 193 -1.74 8.84 -24.06
N VAL A 194 -2.26 9.17 -22.86
CA VAL A 194 -2.49 10.55 -22.42
C VAL A 194 -1.61 10.84 -21.23
N ARG A 195 -0.85 11.94 -21.32
CA ARG A 195 -0.01 12.43 -20.21
C ARG A 195 -0.91 12.81 -19.01
N PRO A 196 -0.59 12.33 -17.79
CA PRO A 196 -1.36 12.71 -16.60
C PRO A 196 -1.27 14.21 -16.35
N THR A 197 -2.35 14.79 -15.87
CA THR A 197 -2.38 16.17 -15.41
C THR A 197 -1.87 16.25 -13.97
N PRO A 198 -1.41 17.44 -13.48
CA PRO A 198 -1.04 17.61 -12.07
C PRO A 198 -2.17 17.25 -11.08
N PHE A 199 -3.43 17.40 -11.50
CA PHE A 199 -4.57 16.95 -10.71
C PHE A 199 -4.70 15.43 -10.65
N ASP A 200 -4.38 14.73 -11.74
CA ASP A 200 -4.36 13.26 -11.76
C ASP A 200 -3.23 12.72 -10.87
N GLU A 201 -2.07 13.37 -10.85
CA GLU A 201 -0.97 13.06 -9.93
C GLU A 201 -1.40 13.20 -8.48
N ALA A 202 -2.10 14.29 -8.12
CA ALA A 202 -2.64 14.48 -6.79
C ALA A 202 -3.64 13.38 -6.38
N LYS A 203 -4.53 12.97 -7.29
CA LYS A 203 -5.44 11.83 -7.05
C LYS A 203 -4.69 10.54 -6.73
N TRP A 204 -3.52 10.35 -7.36
CA TRP A 204 -2.67 9.20 -7.12
C TRP A 204 -2.08 9.20 -5.71
N GLY A 205 -1.49 10.30 -5.31
CA GLY A 205 -0.94 10.42 -3.97
C GLY A 205 -2.00 10.23 -2.89
N PHE A 206 -3.21 10.75 -3.10
CA PHE A 206 -4.32 10.53 -2.16
C PHE A 206 -4.83 9.10 -2.14
N ALA A 207 -4.63 8.32 -3.21
CA ALA A 207 -4.91 6.88 -3.18
C ALA A 207 -3.94 6.13 -2.24
N MET A 208 -2.70 6.59 -2.08
CA MET A 208 -1.77 6.03 -1.07
C MET A 208 -2.22 6.32 0.36
N LEU A 209 -2.78 7.52 0.60
CA LEU A 209 -3.42 7.83 1.88
C LEU A 209 -4.54 6.85 2.20
N GLU A 210 -5.45 6.65 1.24
CA GLU A 210 -6.62 5.77 1.38
C GLU A 210 -6.22 4.31 1.61
N ASN A 211 -5.28 3.79 0.82
CA ASN A 211 -4.97 2.35 0.80
C ASN A 211 -3.97 1.91 1.87
N SER A 212 -3.18 2.83 2.43
CA SER A 212 -2.09 2.48 3.35
C SER A 212 -2.07 3.35 4.60
N LEU A 213 -1.86 4.66 4.45
CA LEU A 213 -1.57 5.53 5.58
C LEU A 213 -2.76 5.73 6.51
N TRP A 214 -4.00 5.67 6.00
CA TRP A 214 -5.23 5.81 6.78
C TRP A 214 -5.36 4.77 7.89
N GLN A 215 -4.87 3.55 7.65
CA GLN A 215 -4.85 2.47 8.63
C GLN A 215 -3.52 2.41 9.39
N ALA A 216 -2.40 2.60 8.71
CA ALA A 216 -1.07 2.45 9.29
C ALA A 216 -0.75 3.50 10.36
N VAL A 217 -1.15 4.78 10.16
CA VAL A 217 -0.86 5.85 11.13
C VAL A 217 -1.59 5.63 12.46
N PRO A 218 -2.91 5.37 12.52
CA PRO A 218 -3.59 5.05 13.77
C PRO A 218 -3.02 3.80 14.47
N GLU A 219 -2.64 2.77 13.70
CA GLU A 219 -2.02 1.57 14.27
C GLU A 219 -0.66 1.89 14.90
N PHE A 220 0.18 2.63 14.20
CA PHE A 220 1.45 3.11 14.74
C PHE A 220 1.26 3.93 16.03
N LEU A 221 0.24 4.80 16.08
CA LEU A 221 -0.05 5.60 17.27
C LEU A 221 -0.50 4.76 18.46
N ARG A 222 -1.27 3.70 18.22
CA ARG A 222 -1.64 2.73 19.28
C ARG A 222 -0.41 2.01 19.80
N GLN A 223 0.43 1.49 18.93
CA GLN A 223 1.69 0.81 19.32
C GLN A 223 2.63 1.76 20.07
N LEU A 224 2.74 3.01 19.62
CA LEU A 224 3.53 4.03 20.31
C LEU A 224 2.98 4.28 21.73
N ASN A 225 1.67 4.42 21.88
CA ASN A 225 1.03 4.63 23.17
C ASN A 225 1.23 3.42 24.10
N GLU A 226 1.00 2.20 23.62
CA GLU A 226 1.18 0.97 24.40
C GLU A 226 2.61 0.82 24.90
N THR A 227 3.60 1.00 24.00
CA THR A 227 5.02 0.90 24.36
C THR A 227 5.46 2.03 25.29
N ALA A 228 5.00 3.25 25.03
CA ALA A 228 5.29 4.40 25.90
C ALA A 228 4.67 4.22 27.29
N ARG A 229 3.45 3.68 27.40
CA ARG A 229 2.78 3.41 28.67
C ARG A 229 3.56 2.44 29.54
N GLU A 230 4.18 1.40 28.95
CA GLU A 230 5.03 0.46 29.69
C GLU A 230 6.25 1.15 30.32
N PHE A 231 6.75 2.21 29.68
CA PHE A 231 7.89 2.99 30.18
C PHE A 231 7.46 4.14 31.12
N LEU A 232 6.43 4.91 30.72
CA LEU A 232 5.97 6.10 31.44
C LEU A 232 5.07 5.78 32.63
N GLY A 233 4.34 4.65 32.58
CA GLY A 233 3.35 4.26 33.58
C GLY A 233 1.95 4.88 33.38
N TYR A 234 1.73 5.63 32.29
CA TYR A 234 0.45 6.24 31.91
C TYR A 234 0.33 6.40 30.40
N ASP A 235 -0.88 6.62 29.92
CA ASP A 235 -1.17 6.82 28.49
C ASP A 235 -0.72 8.18 27.96
N LEU A 236 -0.30 8.22 26.72
CA LEU A 236 -0.01 9.48 26.01
C LEU A 236 -1.31 10.28 25.79
N PRO A 237 -1.25 11.62 25.71
CA PRO A 237 -2.42 12.43 25.44
C PRO A 237 -3.12 12.05 24.13
N VAL A 238 -4.45 11.87 24.17
CA VAL A 238 -5.28 11.50 23.00
C VAL A 238 -5.13 12.50 21.84
N GLY A 239 -4.78 13.77 22.14
CA GLY A 239 -4.56 14.82 21.15
C GLY A 239 -3.17 14.84 20.51
N LEU A 240 -2.29 13.92 20.87
CA LEU A 240 -0.93 13.84 20.33
C LEU A 240 -0.92 13.59 18.80
N LYS A 241 -0.15 14.39 18.07
CA LYS A 241 -0.06 14.31 16.61
C LYS A 241 1.40 14.22 16.15
N PRO A 242 2.12 13.15 16.46
CA PRO A 242 3.53 13.01 16.14
C PRO A 242 3.79 12.76 14.65
N VAL A 243 2.77 12.43 13.89
CA VAL A 243 2.85 12.21 12.44
C VAL A 243 1.96 13.21 11.71
N ARG A 244 2.54 13.92 10.74
CA ARG A 244 1.84 14.80 9.80
C ARG A 244 2.05 14.29 8.39
N ILE A 245 1.02 14.37 7.57
CA ILE A 245 1.09 14.03 6.15
C ILE A 245 0.90 15.30 5.35
N SER A 246 1.86 15.60 4.49
CA SER A 246 1.86 16.73 3.58
C SER A 246 2.04 16.26 2.13
N SER A 247 1.77 17.13 1.17
CA SER A 247 1.91 16.81 -0.25
C SER A 247 2.37 18.02 -1.04
N TRP A 248 3.31 17.82 -1.95
CA TRP A 248 3.72 18.80 -2.95
C TRP A 248 2.88 18.72 -4.22
N MET A 249 2.12 17.62 -4.40
CA MET A 249 1.35 17.39 -5.62
C MET A 249 0.31 18.48 -5.86
N GLY A 250 0.36 19.06 -7.05
CA GLY A 250 -0.50 20.19 -7.43
C GLY A 250 -0.18 21.51 -6.75
N GLY A 251 0.89 21.59 -5.92
CA GLY A 251 1.37 22.79 -5.27
C GLY A 251 2.77 23.21 -5.72
N ASP A 252 3.67 22.24 -5.83
CA ASP A 252 5.03 22.45 -6.34
C ASP A 252 5.01 22.63 -7.86
N ARG A 253 5.56 23.75 -8.31
CA ARG A 253 5.55 24.09 -9.74
C ARG A 253 6.76 23.58 -10.48
N ASP A 254 7.93 23.63 -9.87
CA ASP A 254 9.21 23.16 -10.42
C ASP A 254 9.35 23.33 -11.96
N GLY A 255 9.01 24.53 -12.45
CA GLY A 255 8.99 24.84 -13.88
C GLY A 255 7.82 24.24 -14.69
N ASN A 256 6.90 23.51 -14.08
CA ASN A 256 5.73 22.94 -14.74
C ASN A 256 4.63 24.01 -14.93
N PRO A 257 4.36 24.48 -16.17
CA PRO A 257 3.38 25.53 -16.43
C PRO A 257 1.93 25.08 -16.17
N PHE A 258 1.68 23.79 -16.04
CA PHE A 258 0.35 23.24 -15.79
C PHE A 258 -0.03 23.24 -14.31
N VAL A 259 0.93 23.48 -13.39
CA VAL A 259 0.63 23.66 -11.97
C VAL A 259 0.25 25.12 -11.72
N THR A 260 -0.98 25.47 -12.00
CA THR A 260 -1.55 26.81 -11.82
C THR A 260 -2.17 26.98 -10.44
N ALA A 261 -2.45 28.24 -10.03
CA ALA A 261 -3.15 28.54 -8.77
C ALA A 261 -4.54 27.87 -8.71
N GLN A 262 -5.22 27.75 -9.86
CA GLN A 262 -6.52 27.05 -9.97
C GLN A 262 -6.37 25.55 -9.69
N ILE A 263 -5.32 24.93 -10.22
CA ILE A 263 -5.03 23.51 -9.96
C ILE A 263 -4.70 23.30 -8.48
N THR A 264 -3.86 24.16 -7.89
CA THR A 264 -3.54 24.09 -6.45
C THR A 264 -4.81 24.18 -5.60
N LYS A 265 -5.68 25.15 -5.90
CA LYS A 265 -6.97 25.31 -5.22
C LYS A 265 -7.84 24.07 -5.36
N LYS A 266 -7.92 23.49 -6.56
CA LYS A 266 -8.67 22.28 -6.86
C LYS A 266 -8.13 21.08 -6.08
N VAL A 267 -6.81 20.92 -5.99
CA VAL A 267 -6.16 19.85 -5.21
C VAL A 267 -6.45 20.00 -3.72
N LEU A 268 -6.44 21.22 -3.16
CA LEU A 268 -6.79 21.47 -1.76
C LEU A 268 -8.25 21.08 -1.45
N TYR A 269 -9.19 21.42 -2.32
CA TYR A 269 -10.58 20.98 -2.16
C TYR A 269 -10.71 19.47 -2.25
N PHE A 270 -9.99 18.85 -3.18
CA PHE A 270 -9.99 17.40 -3.31
C PHE A 270 -9.38 16.70 -2.09
N ALA A 271 -8.31 17.25 -1.51
CA ALA A 271 -7.72 16.75 -0.25
C ALA A 271 -8.73 16.80 0.90
N ARG A 272 -9.44 17.92 1.03
CA ARG A 272 -10.52 18.09 2.02
C ARG A 272 -11.67 17.11 1.80
N TRP A 273 -12.09 16.97 0.54
CA TRP A 273 -13.11 15.99 0.15
C TRP A 273 -12.71 14.58 0.51
N LYS A 274 -11.47 14.17 0.14
CA LYS A 274 -10.99 12.81 0.42
C LYS A 274 -10.88 12.54 1.92
N ALA A 275 -10.41 13.49 2.70
CA ALA A 275 -10.37 13.36 4.16
C ALA A 275 -11.78 13.19 4.75
N ALA A 276 -12.74 14.00 4.32
CA ALA A 276 -14.13 13.89 4.77
C ALA A 276 -14.77 12.55 4.36
N ASP A 277 -14.45 12.04 3.16
CA ASP A 277 -14.92 10.74 2.66
C ASP A 277 -14.40 9.58 3.55
N LEU A 278 -13.11 9.57 3.86
CA LEU A 278 -12.50 8.55 4.71
C LEU A 278 -13.05 8.59 6.14
N PHE A 279 -13.17 9.77 6.73
CA PHE A 279 -13.82 9.91 8.04
C PHE A 279 -15.29 9.48 8.01
N LEU A 280 -16.02 9.80 6.94
CA LEU A 280 -17.42 9.40 6.82
C LEU A 280 -17.60 7.88 6.77
N GLN A 281 -16.70 7.17 6.11
CA GLN A 281 -16.70 5.70 6.09
C GLN A 281 -16.52 5.12 7.49
N ASP A 282 -15.53 5.60 8.25
CA ASP A 282 -15.26 5.11 9.61
C ASP A 282 -16.37 5.50 10.60
N ILE A 283 -16.84 6.75 10.54
CA ILE A 283 -17.95 7.23 11.40
C ILE A 283 -19.25 6.48 11.08
N SER A 284 -19.49 6.08 9.85
CA SER A 284 -20.66 5.29 9.49
C SER A 284 -20.61 3.91 10.11
N LYS A 285 -19.46 3.21 10.01
CA LYS A 285 -19.25 1.92 10.69
C LYS A 285 -19.46 2.04 12.21
N LEU A 286 -18.81 3.05 12.83
CA LEU A 286 -18.95 3.31 14.24
C LEU A 286 -20.40 3.59 14.65
N ALA A 287 -21.16 4.34 13.85
CA ALA A 287 -22.58 4.60 14.11
C ALA A 287 -23.42 3.31 14.10
N ASP A 288 -23.08 2.35 13.25
CA ASP A 288 -23.77 1.07 13.17
C ASP A 288 -23.47 0.18 14.40
N GLU A 289 -22.27 0.28 14.96
CA GLU A 289 -21.84 -0.48 16.15
C GLU A 289 -22.38 0.10 17.47
N LEU A 290 -22.59 1.43 17.55
CA LEU A 290 -22.95 2.13 18.78
C LEU A 290 -24.47 2.12 19.07
N SER A 291 -25.01 0.97 19.48
CA SER A 291 -26.44 0.82 19.84
C SER A 291 -26.70 0.81 21.34
N MET A 292 -25.70 1.22 22.19
CA MET A 292 -25.85 1.22 23.63
C MET A 292 -26.85 2.27 24.09
N VAL A 293 -27.71 1.88 25.03
CA VAL A 293 -28.74 2.75 25.63
C VAL A 293 -28.25 3.41 26.93
N LYS A 294 -27.16 2.93 27.53
CA LYS A 294 -26.60 3.48 28.78
C LYS A 294 -25.37 4.32 28.45
N CYS A 295 -25.22 5.43 29.11
CA CYS A 295 -24.03 6.27 29.13
C CYS A 295 -23.73 6.79 30.53
N SER A 296 -22.55 7.42 30.72
CA SER A 296 -22.22 8.09 31.99
C SER A 296 -23.12 9.31 32.22
N ASP A 297 -23.27 9.70 33.49
CA ASP A 297 -24.03 10.91 33.85
C ASP A 297 -23.35 12.17 33.29
N GLU A 298 -22.02 12.19 33.22
CA GLU A 298 -21.25 13.27 32.62
C GLU A 298 -21.55 13.41 31.11
N PHE A 299 -21.63 12.29 30.40
CA PHE A 299 -21.98 12.29 28.98
C PHE A 299 -23.40 12.78 28.74
N ARG A 300 -24.34 12.31 29.61
CA ARG A 300 -25.76 12.72 29.59
C ARG A 300 -25.91 14.21 29.86
N ALA A 301 -25.18 14.73 30.83
CA ALA A 301 -25.20 16.16 31.17
C ALA A 301 -24.72 17.03 30.01
N LYS A 302 -23.74 16.52 29.22
CA LYS A 302 -23.15 17.25 28.08
C LYS A 302 -24.00 17.20 26.82
N TYR A 303 -24.63 16.05 26.53
CA TYR A 303 -25.28 15.80 25.24
C TYR A 303 -26.80 15.61 25.31
N GLY A 304 -27.36 15.59 26.51
CA GLY A 304 -28.80 15.39 26.76
C GLY A 304 -29.24 13.92 26.84
N GLU A 305 -30.53 13.69 27.06
CA GLU A 305 -31.11 12.35 27.08
C GLU A 305 -31.46 11.86 25.68
N HIS A 306 -30.88 10.75 25.29
CA HIS A 306 -31.14 10.09 24.00
C HIS A 306 -31.26 8.58 24.19
N LEU A 307 -32.09 7.92 23.39
CA LEU A 307 -32.25 6.46 23.43
C LEU A 307 -30.91 5.73 23.21
N GLU A 308 -30.13 6.20 22.25
CA GLU A 308 -28.80 5.71 21.89
C GLU A 308 -27.81 6.89 21.93
N PRO A 309 -27.34 7.31 23.12
CA PRO A 309 -26.66 8.59 23.29
C PRO A 309 -25.36 8.70 22.48
N TYR A 310 -24.54 7.65 22.43
CA TYR A 310 -23.30 7.67 21.64
C TYR A 310 -23.58 7.72 20.13
N ARG A 311 -24.54 6.93 19.65
CA ARG A 311 -24.95 6.94 18.24
C ARG A 311 -25.52 8.31 17.83
N PHE A 312 -26.24 8.99 18.71
CA PHE A 312 -26.73 10.34 18.44
C PHE A 312 -25.61 11.31 18.12
N VAL A 313 -24.53 11.34 18.94
CA VAL A 313 -23.37 12.21 18.72
C VAL A 313 -22.65 11.85 17.43
N VAL A 314 -22.44 10.56 17.17
CA VAL A 314 -21.78 10.08 15.96
C VAL A 314 -22.59 10.38 14.70
N LYS A 315 -23.93 10.27 14.74
CA LYS A 315 -24.81 10.68 13.63
C LYS A 315 -24.72 12.17 13.33
N ASN A 316 -24.56 13.03 14.34
CA ASN A 316 -24.36 14.46 14.13
C ASN A 316 -23.03 14.75 13.42
N LEU A 317 -21.94 14.07 13.82
CA LEU A 317 -20.67 14.13 13.13
C LEU A 317 -20.78 13.66 11.67
N ARG A 318 -21.47 12.55 11.43
CA ARG A 318 -21.74 12.03 10.07
C ARG A 318 -22.44 13.06 9.21
N ASN A 319 -23.46 13.75 9.73
CA ASN A 319 -24.18 14.79 8.99
C ASN A 319 -23.28 15.97 8.63
N GLN A 320 -22.39 16.40 9.55
CA GLN A 320 -21.40 17.47 9.29
C GLN A 320 -20.40 17.07 8.19
N LEU A 321 -19.89 15.82 8.22
CA LEU A 321 -19.01 15.30 7.19
C LEU A 321 -19.71 15.20 5.84
N THR A 322 -20.97 14.76 5.79
CA THR A 322 -21.77 14.71 4.57
C THR A 322 -21.97 16.10 3.96
N ALA A 323 -22.25 17.10 4.79
CA ALA A 323 -22.34 18.50 4.32
C ALA A 323 -20.98 19.01 3.79
N THR A 324 -19.88 18.66 4.45
CA THR A 324 -18.52 19.02 3.99
C THR A 324 -18.19 18.39 2.64
N LEU A 325 -18.57 17.11 2.43
CA LEU A 325 -18.41 16.44 1.14
C LEU A 325 -19.18 17.15 0.04
N ALA A 326 -20.46 17.47 0.26
CA ALA A 326 -21.30 18.16 -0.71
C ALA A 326 -20.73 19.52 -1.10
N LEU A 327 -20.29 20.34 -0.13
CA LEU A 327 -19.66 21.64 -0.37
C LEU A 327 -18.32 21.51 -1.13
N SER A 328 -17.53 20.51 -0.84
CA SER A 328 -16.23 20.32 -1.50
C SER A 328 -16.40 19.91 -2.97
N LEU A 329 -17.44 19.12 -3.30
CA LEU A 329 -17.73 18.71 -4.68
C LEU A 329 -18.12 19.89 -5.60
N ILE A 330 -18.73 20.93 -5.06
CA ILE A 330 -19.10 22.12 -5.85
C ILE A 330 -17.85 22.84 -6.41
N HIS A 331 -16.69 22.65 -5.78
CA HIS A 331 -15.45 23.36 -6.11
C HIS A 331 -14.41 22.48 -6.82
N ILE A 332 -14.67 21.19 -7.02
CA ILE A 332 -13.80 20.23 -7.71
C ILE A 332 -14.25 20.06 -9.16
#